data_be396f6f40f8fbad5a8abe464c35ed80
#
_entry.id   be396f6f40f8fbad5a8abe464c35ed80
#
_cell.length_a   1.000
_cell.length_b   1.000
_cell.length_c   1.000
_cell.angle_alpha   90.00
_cell.angle_beta   90.00
_cell.angle_gamma   90.00
#
_symmetry.space_group_name_H-M   'P 1'
#
loop_
_entity.id
_entity.type
_entity.pdbx_description
1 polymer ?
#
loop_
_entity_poly.entity_id
_entity_poly.type
_entity_poly.pdbx_seq_one_letter_code
_entity_poly.pdbx_strand_id
1 'polypeptide(L)'
;MDDLRIKDQIKNDGWVNLFSGLGTVADKSKSTRAVPNGFLMDLELETIYADDGLGARIIDLLPDDMMKQGWHYNFSLEKEGFEEKSKIYDEVFKTIGANKKINQALKWARLYGGGLILLGVYDGDELDQPLNLRKIKNFENLKIIPRNNIMYGTMEWQMNPELPHYGQVEYYPVTFYVGREYIVKRIHYSRVIELHGIEIPSSEASIIPMEFRYWGLSVFQRIQERLKDLGSSFASLSNLLQELTIGKYKYRDLADIMASEGGEKLVQNRLQAMDLMKSTFHSVLMDTEDEYVRDTLSFGGVSDILHQFMMMLSSCTGYPMTRLFGVSPAGLNSTGDSDTYQYYDMVRARQQTDLLPILERLVHIISVWQNVEEPTIEFNPLEQMTEKEQAELEEKKANTERMKMETYQGYIDMGIMTPEIVEELEFGDTLKEIDKKLGTNRSTELPPVGEE
;
A
#
# COMPACT_ATOMS: atom_id res chain seq x y z
N MET A 1 -5.09 53.29 -9.68
CA MET A 1 -5.62 51.93 -9.98
C MET A 1 -5.61 50.98 -8.77
N ASP A 2 -4.87 51.28 -7.72
CA ASP A 2 -4.82 50.45 -6.51
C ASP A 2 -6.01 50.64 -5.55
N ASP A 3 -6.66 51.81 -5.59
CA ASP A 3 -7.81 52.11 -4.72
C ASP A 3 -9.09 51.33 -5.09
N LEU A 4 -9.22 50.88 -6.34
CA LEU A 4 -10.36 50.09 -6.81
C LEU A 4 -10.24 48.61 -6.40
N ARG A 5 -9.03 48.05 -6.24
CA ARG A 5 -8.81 46.68 -5.78
C ARG A 5 -9.11 46.50 -4.30
N ILE A 6 -8.85 47.52 -3.48
CA ILE A 6 -9.15 47.49 -2.04
C ILE A 6 -10.66 47.57 -1.80
N LYS A 7 -11.39 48.39 -2.61
CA LYS A 7 -12.85 48.52 -2.49
C LYS A 7 -13.63 47.25 -2.91
N ASP A 8 -13.13 46.49 -3.85
CA ASP A 8 -13.76 45.23 -4.25
C ASP A 8 -13.50 44.10 -3.24
N GLN A 9 -12.40 44.16 -2.48
CA GLN A 9 -12.15 43.22 -1.36
C GLN A 9 -13.02 43.50 -0.13
N ILE A 10 -13.47 44.75 0.05
CA ILE A 10 -14.31 45.15 1.19
C ILE A 10 -15.81 44.93 0.93
N LYS A 11 -16.24 44.70 -0.32
CA LYS A 11 -17.64 44.45 -0.69
C LYS A 11 -18.13 43.00 -0.52
N ASN A 12 -17.25 42.06 -0.28
CA ASN A 12 -17.67 40.72 0.19
C ASN A 12 -17.69 40.79 1.72
N ASP A 13 -18.85 40.67 2.35
CA ASP A 13 -19.14 40.55 3.78
C ASP A 13 -18.07 39.80 4.57
N GLY A 14 -16.87 40.37 4.64
CA GLY A 14 -15.70 39.58 4.91
C GLY A 14 -15.07 39.93 6.26
N TRP A 15 -15.60 39.42 7.35
CA TRP A 15 -14.76 39.20 8.50
C TRP A 15 -13.70 38.18 8.13
N VAL A 16 -12.46 38.64 7.96
CA VAL A 16 -11.29 37.82 7.75
C VAL A 16 -10.82 37.33 9.11
N ASN A 17 -10.92 36.03 9.33
CA ASN A 17 -10.34 35.41 10.53
C ASN A 17 -8.89 35.04 10.22
N LEU A 18 -7.94 35.80 10.76
CA LEU A 18 -6.50 35.57 10.57
C LEU A 18 -6.03 34.25 11.14
N PHE A 19 -6.71 33.67 12.13
CA PHE A 19 -6.35 32.36 12.74
C PHE A 19 -6.88 31.18 11.94
N SER A 20 -8.12 31.25 11.47
CA SER A 20 -8.72 30.13 10.69
C SER A 20 -8.53 30.25 9.19
N GLY A 21 -8.02 31.38 8.71
CA GLY A 21 -7.90 31.67 7.29
C GLY A 21 -9.23 31.93 6.56
N LEU A 22 -10.38 31.87 7.27
CA LEU A 22 -11.71 32.11 6.70
C LEU A 22 -11.76 33.49 6.05
N GLY A 23 -12.23 33.58 4.82
CA GLY A 23 -12.30 34.81 4.02
C GLY A 23 -10.99 35.19 3.32
N THR A 24 -9.88 34.47 3.52
CA THR A 24 -8.59 34.68 2.86
C THR A 24 -8.38 33.69 1.69
N VAL A 25 -7.23 33.77 1.00
CA VAL A 25 -6.79 32.82 0.00
C VAL A 25 -6.56 31.41 0.63
N ALA A 26 -6.26 31.37 1.93
CA ALA A 26 -6.05 30.16 2.70
C ALA A 26 -7.37 29.55 3.25
N ASP A 27 -8.53 30.12 2.89
CA ASP A 27 -9.84 29.62 3.32
C ASP A 27 -10.14 28.25 2.69
N LYS A 28 -10.00 27.20 3.49
CA LYS A 28 -10.22 25.80 3.07
C LYS A 28 -11.65 25.55 2.60
N SER A 29 -12.64 26.34 3.02
CA SER A 29 -14.03 26.19 2.55
C SER A 29 -14.19 26.56 1.07
N LYS A 30 -13.28 27.36 0.53
CA LYS A 30 -13.23 27.74 -0.89
C LYS A 30 -12.40 26.78 -1.74
N SER A 31 -11.62 25.89 -1.13
CA SER A 31 -10.75 24.94 -1.83
C SER A 31 -11.47 23.70 -2.38
N THR A 32 -12.80 23.61 -2.23
CA THR A 32 -13.63 22.58 -2.86
C THR A 32 -13.73 22.71 -4.38
N ARG A 33 -13.17 23.75 -4.98
CA ARG A 33 -12.99 23.79 -6.43
C ARG A 33 -11.87 22.85 -6.81
N ALA A 34 -12.11 22.03 -7.82
CA ALA A 34 -11.09 21.22 -8.48
C ALA A 34 -10.09 22.14 -9.23
N VAL A 35 -9.40 22.99 -8.46
CA VAL A 35 -8.19 23.66 -8.95
C VAL A 35 -7.09 22.61 -8.83
N PRO A 36 -6.34 22.32 -9.91
CA PRO A 36 -5.21 21.44 -9.81
C PRO A 36 -4.24 21.99 -8.76
N ASN A 37 -4.17 21.37 -7.59
CA ASN A 37 -3.03 21.54 -6.72
C ASN A 37 -1.83 21.06 -7.53
N GLY A 38 -0.71 21.77 -7.48
CA GLY A 38 0.49 21.39 -8.22
C GLY A 38 0.84 19.92 -7.98
N PHE A 39 1.60 19.34 -8.89
CA PHE A 39 2.11 17.98 -8.69
C PHE A 39 3.17 18.00 -7.60
N LEU A 40 3.13 17.00 -6.71
CA LEU A 40 4.15 16.80 -5.68
C LEU A 40 5.50 16.52 -6.35
N MET A 41 6.51 17.26 -5.93
CA MET A 41 7.89 17.08 -6.36
C MET A 41 8.49 15.86 -5.63
N ASP A 42 9.50 15.22 -6.23
CA ASP A 42 10.16 14.05 -5.66
C ASP A 42 10.69 14.31 -4.24
N LEU A 43 11.25 15.49 -3.99
CA LEU A 43 11.72 15.90 -2.65
C LEU A 43 10.57 15.94 -1.62
N GLU A 44 9.39 16.41 -2.03
CA GLU A 44 8.21 16.44 -1.15
C GLU A 44 7.73 15.02 -0.85
N LEU A 45 7.72 14.13 -1.86
CA LEU A 45 7.38 12.73 -1.70
C LEU A 45 8.33 12.02 -0.74
N GLU A 46 9.63 12.23 -0.89
CA GLU A 46 10.66 11.67 -0.03
C GLU A 46 10.54 12.19 1.40
N THR A 47 10.27 13.50 1.57
CA THR A 47 10.07 14.11 2.88
C THR A 47 8.86 13.52 3.59
N ILE A 48 7.71 13.39 2.90
CA ILE A 48 6.52 12.77 3.49
C ILE A 48 6.81 11.32 3.90
N TYR A 49 7.52 10.57 3.07
CA TYR A 49 7.85 9.18 3.36
C TYR A 49 8.85 9.04 4.52
N ALA A 50 9.84 9.93 4.60
CA ALA A 50 10.89 9.87 5.63
C ALA A 50 10.43 10.39 7.00
N ASP A 51 9.65 11.48 7.02
CA ASP A 51 9.33 12.21 8.24
C ASP A 51 7.97 11.86 8.83
N ASP A 52 7.01 11.39 8.00
CA ASP A 52 5.66 11.03 8.45
C ASP A 52 5.49 9.50 8.51
N GLY A 53 5.45 8.95 9.72
CA GLY A 53 5.25 7.52 9.93
C GLY A 53 3.92 6.98 9.38
N LEU A 54 2.86 7.81 9.32
CA LEU A 54 1.60 7.43 8.70
C LEU A 54 1.71 7.45 7.16
N GLY A 55 2.40 8.44 6.62
CA GLY A 55 2.75 8.51 5.21
C GLY A 55 3.54 7.27 4.76
N ALA A 56 4.61 6.93 5.48
CA ALA A 56 5.39 5.72 5.20
C ALA A 56 4.50 4.46 5.23
N ARG A 57 3.65 4.32 6.27
CA ARG A 57 2.73 3.19 6.40
C ARG A 57 1.77 3.05 5.22
N ILE A 58 1.25 4.15 4.69
CA ILE A 58 0.35 4.15 3.52
C ILE A 58 1.05 3.61 2.27
N ILE A 59 2.32 3.91 2.09
CA ILE A 59 3.11 3.38 0.97
C ILE A 59 3.41 1.89 1.18
N ASP A 60 3.83 1.51 2.39
CA ASP A 60 4.40 0.19 2.67
C ASP A 60 3.34 -0.91 2.80
N LEU A 61 2.18 -0.59 3.39
CA LEU A 61 1.21 -1.58 3.84
C LEU A 61 0.73 -2.52 2.73
N LEU A 62 0.34 -1.96 1.57
CA LEU A 62 -0.19 -2.78 0.47
C LEU A 62 0.86 -3.72 -0.13
N PRO A 63 2.09 -3.27 -0.50
CA PRO A 63 3.13 -4.18 -0.97
C PRO A 63 3.50 -5.26 0.04
N ASP A 64 3.58 -4.91 1.34
CA ASP A 64 3.88 -5.87 2.39
C ASP A 64 2.78 -6.94 2.50
N ASP A 65 1.51 -6.54 2.45
CA ASP A 65 0.39 -7.48 2.50
C ASP A 65 0.26 -8.32 1.22
N MET A 66 0.57 -7.76 0.03
CA MET A 66 0.61 -8.52 -1.23
C MET A 66 1.64 -9.65 -1.22
N MET A 67 2.79 -9.43 -0.55
CA MET A 67 3.90 -10.38 -0.51
C MET A 67 3.85 -11.31 0.70
N LYS A 68 3.02 -11.03 1.71
CA LYS A 68 3.04 -11.64 3.05
C LYS A 68 2.87 -13.15 3.03
N GLN A 69 1.91 -13.66 2.25
CA GLN A 69 1.58 -15.09 2.21
C GLN A 69 2.35 -15.85 1.12
N GLY A 70 3.02 -15.12 0.21
CA GLY A 70 3.73 -15.72 -0.91
C GLY A 70 2.79 -16.40 -1.92
N TRP A 71 3.37 -17.30 -2.68
CA TRP A 71 2.69 -18.04 -3.75
C TRP A 71 3.28 -19.44 -3.86
N HIS A 72 2.64 -20.28 -4.63
CA HIS A 72 3.14 -21.59 -5.03
C HIS A 72 3.12 -21.73 -6.55
N TYR A 73 3.88 -22.70 -7.03
CA TYR A 73 4.02 -22.98 -8.44
C TYR A 73 3.15 -24.18 -8.82
N ASN A 74 2.40 -24.07 -9.91
CA ASN A 74 1.62 -25.15 -10.49
C ASN A 74 2.20 -25.55 -11.85
N PHE A 75 2.57 -26.82 -12.01
CA PHE A 75 3.08 -27.39 -13.26
C PHE A 75 2.00 -28.23 -13.93
N SER A 76 1.86 -28.13 -15.25
CA SER A 76 0.74 -28.75 -15.96
C SER A 76 0.99 -30.19 -16.37
N LEU A 77 2.23 -30.62 -16.49
CA LEU A 77 2.55 -31.80 -17.27
C LEU A 77 2.88 -33.08 -16.48
N GLU A 78 3.28 -33.07 -15.24
CA GLU A 78 3.46 -34.30 -14.45
C GLU A 78 3.63 -33.99 -12.96
N LYS A 79 3.00 -34.83 -12.09
CA LYS A 79 3.19 -34.77 -10.63
C LYS A 79 4.58 -35.24 -10.19
N GLU A 80 5.32 -35.94 -11.06
CA GLU A 80 6.68 -36.39 -10.76
C GLU A 80 7.69 -35.23 -10.93
N GLY A 81 8.49 -35.02 -9.88
CA GLY A 81 9.51 -33.95 -9.89
C GLY A 81 9.03 -32.54 -9.52
N PHE A 82 7.77 -32.37 -9.08
CA PHE A 82 7.20 -31.09 -8.67
C PHE A 82 8.08 -30.37 -7.62
N GLU A 83 8.50 -31.06 -6.57
CA GLU A 83 9.33 -30.46 -5.51
C GLU A 83 10.71 -30.06 -6.00
N GLU A 84 11.31 -30.82 -6.91
CA GLU A 84 12.63 -30.49 -7.47
C GLU A 84 12.55 -29.29 -8.37
N LYS A 85 11.53 -29.21 -9.24
CA LYS A 85 11.29 -28.05 -10.11
C LYS A 85 11.02 -26.79 -9.30
N SER A 86 10.16 -26.84 -8.29
CA SER A 86 9.85 -25.71 -7.40
C SER A 86 11.10 -25.20 -6.67
N LYS A 87 11.95 -26.10 -6.18
CA LYS A 87 13.20 -25.74 -5.50
C LYS A 87 14.14 -24.93 -6.39
N ILE A 88 14.20 -25.22 -7.70
CA ILE A 88 15.04 -24.46 -8.65
C ILE A 88 14.59 -22.99 -8.68
N TYR A 89 13.28 -22.71 -8.78
CA TYR A 89 12.74 -21.37 -8.75
C TYR A 89 13.01 -20.66 -7.43
N ASP A 90 12.76 -21.34 -6.31
CA ASP A 90 13.00 -20.80 -4.97
C ASP A 90 14.46 -20.44 -4.72
N GLU A 91 15.39 -21.29 -5.16
CA GLU A 91 16.83 -21.03 -5.04
C GLU A 91 17.27 -19.82 -5.86
N VAL A 92 16.77 -19.67 -7.10
CA VAL A 92 17.06 -18.50 -7.92
C VAL A 92 16.45 -17.24 -7.29
N PHE A 93 15.16 -17.28 -6.89
CA PHE A 93 14.50 -16.16 -6.22
C PHE A 93 15.25 -15.72 -4.96
N LYS A 94 15.72 -16.68 -4.17
CA LYS A 94 16.55 -16.42 -2.98
C LYS A 94 17.90 -15.79 -3.35
N THR A 95 18.56 -16.31 -4.39
CA THR A 95 19.89 -15.83 -4.83
C THR A 95 19.83 -14.38 -5.31
N ILE A 96 18.83 -14.04 -6.14
CA ILE A 96 18.66 -12.67 -6.65
C ILE A 96 17.99 -11.73 -5.64
N GLY A 97 17.56 -12.25 -4.49
CA GLY A 97 16.86 -11.49 -3.45
C GLY A 97 15.50 -10.96 -3.91
N ALA A 98 14.80 -11.72 -4.77
CA ALA A 98 13.60 -11.29 -5.48
C ALA A 98 12.54 -10.70 -4.55
N ASN A 99 12.15 -11.41 -3.49
CA ASN A 99 11.07 -10.99 -2.59
C ASN A 99 11.30 -9.59 -2.03
N LYS A 100 12.52 -9.33 -1.51
CA LYS A 100 12.88 -8.01 -0.98
C LYS A 100 12.87 -6.93 -2.06
N LYS A 101 13.38 -7.26 -3.25
CA LYS A 101 13.52 -6.30 -4.35
C LYS A 101 12.19 -5.98 -5.01
N ILE A 102 11.32 -6.96 -5.20
CA ILE A 102 9.98 -6.76 -5.72
C ILE A 102 9.15 -5.91 -4.75
N ASN A 103 9.17 -6.23 -3.46
CA ASN A 103 8.50 -5.44 -2.44
C ASN A 103 8.97 -3.97 -2.47
N GLN A 104 10.29 -3.75 -2.51
CA GLN A 104 10.86 -2.41 -2.61
C GLN A 104 10.42 -1.69 -3.91
N ALA A 105 10.39 -2.39 -5.03
CA ALA A 105 9.96 -1.84 -6.32
C ALA A 105 8.50 -1.39 -6.29
N LEU A 106 7.61 -2.22 -5.73
CA LEU A 106 6.21 -1.88 -5.54
C LEU A 106 6.03 -0.67 -4.63
N LYS A 107 6.77 -0.58 -3.51
CA LYS A 107 6.76 0.59 -2.62
C LYS A 107 7.20 1.86 -3.36
N TRP A 108 8.27 1.79 -4.12
CA TRP A 108 8.78 2.96 -4.85
C TRP A 108 7.92 3.36 -6.03
N ALA A 109 7.29 2.41 -6.73
CA ALA A 109 6.29 2.72 -7.75
C ALA A 109 5.10 3.49 -7.14
N ARG A 110 4.66 3.12 -5.95
CA ARG A 110 3.60 3.82 -5.20
C ARG A 110 4.06 5.21 -4.72
N LEU A 111 5.32 5.33 -4.29
CA LEU A 111 5.89 6.57 -3.79
C LEU A 111 6.13 7.57 -4.91
N TYR A 112 6.86 7.18 -5.95
CA TYR A 112 7.27 8.08 -7.03
C TYR A 112 6.30 8.14 -8.21
N GLY A 113 5.32 7.23 -8.25
CA GLY A 113 4.40 7.13 -9.39
C GLY A 113 4.93 6.25 -10.52
N GLY A 114 5.96 5.46 -10.30
CA GLY A 114 6.50 4.50 -11.25
C GLY A 114 7.98 4.21 -11.06
N GLY A 115 8.49 3.28 -11.85
CA GLY A 115 9.89 2.87 -11.83
C GLY A 115 10.16 1.62 -12.65
N LEU A 116 11.38 1.14 -12.60
CA LEU A 116 11.84 -0.05 -13.30
C LEU A 116 12.51 -1.03 -12.35
N ILE A 117 12.37 -2.31 -12.63
CA ILE A 117 13.24 -3.35 -12.11
C ILE A 117 14.20 -3.73 -13.24
N LEU A 118 15.47 -3.39 -13.11
CA LEU A 118 16.51 -3.83 -14.02
C LEU A 118 16.92 -5.25 -13.65
N LEU A 119 16.86 -6.13 -14.65
CA LEU A 119 17.28 -7.53 -14.56
C LEU A 119 18.81 -7.60 -14.60
N GLY A 120 19.44 -8.03 -13.52
CA GLY A 120 20.89 -8.23 -13.44
C GLY A 120 21.30 -9.55 -14.10
N VAL A 121 20.94 -9.71 -15.37
CA VAL A 121 21.21 -10.89 -16.19
C VAL A 121 22.42 -10.63 -17.08
N TYR A 122 23.36 -11.56 -17.07
CA TYR A 122 24.53 -11.53 -17.94
C TYR A 122 24.40 -12.53 -19.08
N ASP A 123 24.16 -12.05 -20.29
CA ASP A 123 24.05 -12.82 -21.54
C ASP A 123 25.27 -12.61 -22.46
N GLY A 124 26.18 -11.69 -22.11
CA GLY A 124 27.37 -11.34 -22.87
C GLY A 124 27.20 -10.09 -23.72
N ASP A 125 25.98 -9.55 -23.83
CA ASP A 125 25.67 -8.36 -24.59
C ASP A 125 25.53 -7.13 -23.66
N GLU A 126 25.68 -5.91 -24.19
CA GLU A 126 25.54 -4.65 -23.47
C GLU A 126 24.07 -4.37 -23.09
N LEU A 127 23.83 -3.45 -22.14
CA LEU A 127 22.48 -3.14 -21.65
C LEU A 127 21.55 -2.52 -22.71
N ASP A 128 22.10 -1.91 -23.74
CA ASP A 128 21.34 -1.35 -24.86
C ASP A 128 20.97 -2.38 -25.94
N GLN A 129 21.47 -3.61 -25.82
CA GLN A 129 21.08 -4.70 -26.71
C GLN A 129 19.90 -5.50 -26.12
N PRO A 130 19.03 -6.04 -26.97
CA PRO A 130 17.94 -6.92 -26.51
C PRO A 130 18.47 -8.08 -25.65
N LEU A 131 17.73 -8.43 -24.59
CA LEU A 131 18.07 -9.56 -23.73
C LEU A 131 17.93 -10.88 -24.50
N ASN A 132 19.03 -11.63 -24.57
CA ASN A 132 19.04 -12.95 -25.21
C ASN A 132 18.89 -14.07 -24.16
N LEU A 133 17.65 -14.52 -23.98
CA LEU A 133 17.31 -15.53 -22.98
C LEU A 133 18.08 -16.85 -23.15
N ARG A 134 18.47 -17.21 -24.39
CA ARG A 134 19.20 -18.47 -24.68
C ARG A 134 20.70 -18.38 -24.37
N LYS A 135 21.23 -17.17 -24.20
CA LYS A 135 22.66 -16.94 -23.90
C LYS A 135 22.92 -16.58 -22.45
N ILE A 136 21.93 -16.64 -21.59
CA ILE A 136 22.08 -16.29 -20.19
C ILE A 136 23.13 -17.20 -19.53
N LYS A 137 24.18 -16.57 -19.01
CA LYS A 137 25.26 -17.23 -18.26
C LYS A 137 25.02 -17.16 -16.77
N ASN A 138 24.48 -16.02 -16.32
CA ASN A 138 24.24 -15.78 -14.89
C ASN A 138 23.08 -14.79 -14.69
N PHE A 139 22.33 -14.96 -13.58
CA PHE A 139 21.32 -14.05 -13.11
C PHE A 139 21.63 -13.72 -11.65
N GLU A 140 22.24 -12.56 -11.39
CA GLU A 140 22.84 -12.25 -10.09
C GLU A 140 21.95 -11.45 -9.15
N ASN A 141 21.20 -10.47 -9.69
CA ASN A 141 20.43 -9.56 -8.86
C ASN A 141 19.30 -8.86 -9.62
N LEU A 142 18.47 -8.15 -8.86
CA LEU A 142 17.50 -7.18 -9.35
C LEU A 142 17.89 -5.80 -8.84
N LYS A 143 17.95 -4.80 -9.72
CA LYS A 143 18.22 -3.42 -9.33
C LYS A 143 16.98 -2.57 -9.55
N ILE A 144 16.54 -1.91 -8.47
CA ILE A 144 15.37 -1.05 -8.52
C ILE A 144 15.77 0.36 -8.95
N ILE A 145 15.07 0.89 -9.90
CA ILE A 145 15.29 2.21 -10.48
C ILE A 145 14.00 3.00 -10.34
N PRO A 146 13.94 3.95 -9.38
CA PRO A 146 12.76 4.79 -9.26
C PRO A 146 12.65 5.75 -10.46
N ARG A 147 11.46 6.24 -10.73
CA ARG A 147 11.14 7.12 -11.86
C ARG A 147 12.08 8.32 -11.98
N ASN A 148 12.45 8.93 -10.88
CA ASN A 148 13.32 10.11 -10.84
C ASN A 148 14.76 9.86 -11.33
N ASN A 149 15.17 8.60 -11.46
CA ASN A 149 16.46 8.24 -12.07
C ASN A 149 16.36 7.99 -13.59
N ILE A 150 15.17 8.15 -14.18
CA ILE A 150 14.91 7.91 -15.59
C ILE A 150 14.66 9.24 -16.27
N MET A 151 15.42 9.54 -17.31
CA MET A 151 15.33 10.80 -18.04
C MET A 151 14.19 10.73 -19.07
N TYR A 152 12.94 10.99 -18.63
CA TYR A 152 11.75 10.86 -19.48
C TYR A 152 11.88 11.55 -20.84
N GLY A 153 12.37 12.79 -20.88
CA GLY A 153 12.47 13.58 -22.11
C GLY A 153 13.42 13.02 -23.17
N THR A 154 14.25 12.04 -22.83
CA THR A 154 15.21 11.37 -23.72
C THR A 154 14.93 9.88 -23.89
N MET A 155 13.75 9.40 -23.47
CA MET A 155 13.28 8.04 -23.75
C MET A 155 13.05 7.88 -25.24
N GLU A 156 13.45 6.74 -25.77
CA GLU A 156 13.27 6.41 -27.18
C GLU A 156 12.09 5.47 -27.34
N TRP A 157 11.21 5.81 -28.28
CA TRP A 157 9.96 5.10 -28.52
C TRP A 157 10.05 4.27 -29.78
N GLN A 158 9.45 3.09 -29.79
CA GLN A 158 9.34 2.30 -31.00
C GLN A 158 8.32 2.92 -31.96
N MET A 159 8.82 3.51 -33.04
CA MET A 159 8.00 4.24 -34.02
C MET A 159 7.63 3.40 -35.26
N ASN A 160 8.11 2.17 -35.35
CA ASN A 160 7.77 1.29 -36.45
C ASN A 160 6.45 0.55 -36.18
N PRO A 161 5.36 0.83 -36.95
CA PRO A 161 4.05 0.22 -36.73
C PRO A 161 3.99 -1.28 -37.04
N GLU A 162 5.02 -1.83 -37.72
CA GLU A 162 5.09 -3.27 -38.02
C GLU A 162 5.61 -4.10 -36.84
N LEU A 163 6.17 -3.46 -35.82
CA LEU A 163 6.71 -4.16 -34.67
C LEU A 163 5.69 -4.29 -33.55
N PRO A 164 5.73 -5.40 -32.78
CA PRO A 164 4.76 -5.67 -31.70
C PRO A 164 4.70 -4.60 -30.61
N HIS A 165 5.80 -3.88 -30.40
CA HIS A 165 5.92 -2.83 -29.37
C HIS A 165 5.74 -1.41 -29.92
N TYR A 166 5.06 -1.25 -31.06
CA TYR A 166 4.78 0.07 -31.62
C TYR A 166 4.12 0.99 -30.61
N GLY A 167 4.66 2.20 -30.45
CA GLY A 167 4.16 3.20 -29.50
C GLY A 167 4.59 2.96 -28.04
N GLN A 168 5.39 1.94 -27.76
CA GLN A 168 5.98 1.69 -26.45
C GLN A 168 7.43 2.15 -26.40
N VAL A 169 8.00 2.27 -25.20
CA VAL A 169 9.39 2.65 -25.01
C VAL A 169 10.31 1.51 -25.42
N GLU A 170 11.28 1.81 -26.27
CA GLU A 170 12.31 0.86 -26.71
C GLU A 170 13.56 0.96 -25.82
N TYR A 171 13.94 2.19 -25.45
CA TYR A 171 15.12 2.42 -24.60
C TYR A 171 14.87 3.42 -23.50
N TYR A 172 15.34 3.05 -22.30
CA TYR A 172 15.29 3.87 -21.09
C TYR A 172 16.68 4.46 -20.80
N PRO A 173 16.85 5.77 -20.88
CA PRO A 173 18.06 6.44 -20.39
C PRO A 173 18.01 6.54 -18.86
N VAL A 174 18.84 5.76 -18.19
CA VAL A 174 18.86 5.64 -16.72
C VAL A 174 20.14 6.24 -16.17
N THR A 175 19.99 7.08 -15.15
CA THR A 175 21.11 7.66 -14.39
C THR A 175 21.47 6.74 -13.22
N PHE A 176 22.73 6.28 -13.24
CA PHE A 176 23.31 5.52 -12.13
C PHE A 176 24.32 6.39 -11.37
N TYR A 177 24.19 6.42 -10.06
CA TYR A 177 25.14 7.07 -9.19
C TYR A 177 26.16 6.06 -8.67
N VAL A 178 27.44 6.35 -8.90
CA VAL A 178 28.57 5.54 -8.43
C VAL A 178 29.50 6.45 -7.61
N GLY A 179 29.32 6.43 -6.30
CA GLY A 179 30.01 7.35 -5.42
C GLY A 179 29.54 8.80 -5.64
N ARG A 180 30.43 9.68 -6.11
CA ARG A 180 30.12 11.09 -6.43
C ARG A 180 29.88 11.35 -7.91
N GLU A 181 30.05 10.35 -8.74
CA GLU A 181 29.89 10.44 -10.18
C GLU A 181 28.54 9.85 -10.59
N TYR A 182 28.03 10.30 -11.72
CA TYR A 182 26.85 9.70 -12.32
C TYR A 182 27.18 9.25 -13.74
N ILE A 183 26.58 8.14 -14.13
CA ILE A 183 26.71 7.56 -15.48
C ILE A 183 25.31 7.36 -16.01
N VAL A 184 25.03 7.87 -17.21
CA VAL A 184 23.79 7.58 -17.92
C VAL A 184 24.02 6.37 -18.81
N LYS A 185 23.17 5.36 -18.64
CA LYS A 185 23.15 4.16 -19.47
C LYS A 185 21.81 4.05 -20.18
N ARG A 186 21.87 3.69 -21.45
CA ARG A 186 20.70 3.36 -22.25
C ARG A 186 20.38 1.89 -22.03
N ILE A 187 19.13 1.58 -21.68
CA ILE A 187 18.71 0.22 -21.36
C ILE A 187 17.57 -0.18 -22.28
N HIS A 188 17.71 -1.31 -22.95
CA HIS A 188 16.66 -1.85 -23.79
C HIS A 188 15.50 -2.39 -22.95
N TYR A 189 14.24 -2.20 -23.40
CA TYR A 189 13.02 -2.57 -22.66
C TYR A 189 12.99 -4.03 -22.22
N SER A 190 13.55 -4.96 -22.99
CA SER A 190 13.54 -6.39 -22.66
C SER A 190 14.35 -6.73 -21.40
N ARG A 191 15.21 -5.81 -20.92
CA ARG A 191 16.07 -5.97 -19.75
C ARG A 191 15.47 -5.37 -18.48
N VAL A 192 14.29 -4.80 -18.58
CA VAL A 192 13.58 -4.19 -17.43
C VAL A 192 12.18 -4.74 -17.30
N ILE A 193 11.61 -4.56 -16.10
CA ILE A 193 10.19 -4.72 -15.83
C ILE A 193 9.68 -3.35 -15.40
N GLU A 194 8.66 -2.85 -16.06
CA GLU A 194 8.03 -1.58 -15.75
C GLU A 194 7.03 -1.71 -14.59
N LEU A 195 7.01 -0.68 -13.75
CA LEU A 195 5.99 -0.49 -12.74
C LEU A 195 5.41 0.90 -12.90
N HIS A 196 4.10 0.98 -12.87
CA HIS A 196 3.37 2.23 -12.97
C HIS A 196 2.72 2.60 -11.64
N GLY A 197 2.56 3.90 -11.40
CA GLY A 197 1.82 4.41 -10.26
C GLY A 197 0.32 4.45 -10.51
N ILE A 198 -0.35 5.46 -9.93
CA ILE A 198 -1.78 5.62 -10.16
C ILE A 198 -2.01 6.17 -11.57
N GLU A 199 -2.67 5.39 -12.38
CA GLU A 199 -3.06 5.81 -13.73
C GLU A 199 -4.00 7.01 -13.70
N ILE A 200 -3.82 7.90 -14.65
CA ILE A 200 -4.65 9.09 -14.86
C ILE A 200 -5.25 9.08 -16.25
N PRO A 201 -6.52 9.42 -16.39
CA PRO A 201 -7.11 9.63 -17.70
C PRO A 201 -6.32 10.71 -18.44
N SER A 202 -5.78 10.38 -19.60
CA SER A 202 -5.00 11.31 -20.40
C SER A 202 -5.73 11.63 -21.70
N SER A 203 -5.94 12.92 -21.95
CA SER A 203 -6.31 13.42 -23.28
C SER A 203 -5.16 14.26 -23.82
N GLU A 204 -5.09 14.44 -25.15
CA GLU A 204 -4.07 15.27 -25.77
C GLU A 204 -4.09 16.72 -25.26
N ALA A 205 -5.26 17.22 -24.86
CA ALA A 205 -5.46 18.54 -24.28
C ALA A 205 -5.18 18.62 -22.77
N SER A 206 -4.67 17.55 -22.15
CA SER A 206 -4.42 17.53 -20.71
C SER A 206 -3.28 18.47 -20.33
N ILE A 207 -3.47 19.27 -19.28
CA ILE A 207 -2.46 20.11 -18.65
C ILE A 207 -1.44 19.32 -17.82
N ILE A 208 -1.69 18.01 -17.64
CA ILE A 208 -0.83 17.12 -16.86
C ILE A 208 0.46 16.85 -17.67
N PRO A 209 1.64 17.02 -17.07
CA PRO A 209 2.91 16.73 -17.74
C PRO A 209 2.95 15.32 -18.31
N MET A 210 3.53 15.15 -19.49
CA MET A 210 3.59 13.85 -20.18
C MET A 210 4.25 12.74 -19.35
N GLU A 211 5.23 13.10 -18.55
CA GLU A 211 5.90 12.19 -17.62
C GLU A 211 4.93 11.51 -16.65
N PHE A 212 4.05 12.29 -16.01
CA PHE A 212 3.03 11.74 -15.12
C PHE A 212 1.93 10.97 -15.86
N ARG A 213 1.66 11.32 -17.12
CA ARG A 213 0.73 10.56 -17.95
C ARG A 213 1.26 9.19 -18.32
N TYR A 214 2.57 9.08 -18.48
CA TYR A 214 3.23 7.80 -18.77
C TYR A 214 3.40 6.94 -17.51
N TRP A 215 4.07 7.48 -16.51
CA TRP A 215 4.41 6.73 -15.29
C TRP A 215 3.22 6.58 -14.32
N GLY A 216 2.33 7.54 -14.28
CA GLY A 216 1.30 7.65 -13.26
C GLY A 216 1.69 8.59 -12.13
N LEU A 217 0.82 8.69 -11.12
CA LEU A 217 0.98 9.55 -9.95
C LEU A 217 1.36 8.76 -8.70
N SER A 218 2.04 9.45 -7.79
CA SER A 218 2.21 8.99 -6.41
C SER A 218 0.86 8.81 -5.71
N VAL A 219 0.78 7.85 -4.80
CA VAL A 219 -0.38 7.71 -3.90
C VAL A 219 -0.61 8.98 -3.08
N PHE A 220 0.47 9.66 -2.67
CA PHE A 220 0.39 10.90 -1.91
C PHE A 220 -0.34 12.03 -2.65
N GLN A 221 -0.30 12.05 -3.98
CA GLN A 221 -0.99 13.08 -4.76
C GLN A 221 -2.49 13.18 -4.45
N ARG A 222 -3.14 12.05 -4.13
CA ARG A 222 -4.57 12.01 -3.83
C ARG A 222 -4.91 12.25 -2.36
N ILE A 223 -3.96 12.02 -1.45
CA ILE A 223 -4.24 11.96 -0.01
C ILE A 223 -3.51 13.03 0.81
N GLN A 224 -2.57 13.78 0.21
CA GLN A 224 -1.71 14.73 0.93
C GLN A 224 -2.49 15.75 1.77
N GLU A 225 -3.61 16.28 1.24
CA GLU A 225 -4.42 17.25 1.98
C GLU A 225 -5.07 16.62 3.21
N ARG A 226 -5.56 15.39 3.08
CA ARG A 226 -6.17 14.66 4.21
C ARG A 226 -5.15 14.28 5.27
N LEU A 227 -3.94 13.93 4.82
CA LEU A 227 -2.81 13.67 5.72
C LEU A 227 -2.41 14.95 6.47
N LYS A 228 -2.31 16.07 5.78
CA LYS A 228 -2.04 17.39 6.38
C LYS A 228 -3.17 17.84 7.33
N ASP A 229 -4.44 17.60 6.98
CA ASP A 229 -5.58 17.96 7.83
C ASP A 229 -5.56 17.17 9.13
N LEU A 230 -5.29 15.87 9.06
CA LEU A 230 -5.15 15.01 10.24
C LEU A 230 -3.97 15.47 11.12
N GLY A 231 -2.79 15.66 10.54
CA GLY A 231 -1.59 16.11 11.26
C GLY A 231 -1.78 17.47 11.92
N SER A 232 -2.35 18.45 11.22
CA SER A 232 -2.63 19.78 11.77
C SER A 232 -3.69 19.75 12.88
N SER A 233 -4.66 18.82 12.80
CA SER A 233 -5.66 18.65 13.84
C SER A 233 -5.05 18.11 15.13
N PHE A 234 -4.15 17.12 15.03
CA PHE A 234 -3.38 16.62 16.18
C PHE A 234 -2.46 17.69 16.78
N ALA A 235 -1.74 18.46 15.93
CA ALA A 235 -0.89 19.56 16.39
C ALA A 235 -1.70 20.64 17.11
N SER A 236 -2.84 21.03 16.56
CA SER A 236 -3.75 22.01 17.17
C SER A 236 -4.29 21.51 18.51
N LEU A 237 -4.65 20.24 18.62
CA LEU A 237 -5.07 19.63 19.87
C LEU A 237 -3.94 19.62 20.91
N SER A 238 -2.72 19.29 20.50
CA SER A 238 -1.54 19.34 21.37
C SER A 238 -1.30 20.74 21.92
N ASN A 239 -1.39 21.76 21.07
CA ASN A 239 -1.27 23.16 21.50
C ASN A 239 -2.39 23.55 22.47
N LEU A 240 -3.64 23.14 22.17
CA LEU A 240 -4.78 23.42 23.05
C LEU A 240 -4.61 22.76 24.43
N LEU A 241 -4.07 21.54 24.47
CA LEU A 241 -3.74 20.86 25.73
C LEU A 241 -2.68 21.61 26.55
N GLN A 242 -1.70 22.23 25.90
CA GLN A 242 -0.72 23.09 26.56
C GLN A 242 -1.34 24.37 27.10
N GLU A 243 -2.22 25.02 26.33
CA GLU A 243 -2.93 26.22 26.77
C GLU A 243 -3.82 25.99 28.00
N LEU A 244 -4.38 24.80 28.17
CA LEU A 244 -5.16 24.43 29.37
C LEU A 244 -4.37 24.46 30.67
N THR A 245 -3.05 24.41 30.60
CA THR A 245 -2.19 24.49 31.78
C THR A 245 -1.92 25.93 32.20
N ILE A 246 -2.35 26.90 31.37
CA ILE A 246 -2.13 28.32 31.66
C ILE A 246 -3.09 28.78 32.73
N GLY A 247 -2.56 29.14 33.90
CA GLY A 247 -3.30 29.79 34.96
C GLY A 247 -3.50 31.28 34.66
N LYS A 248 -4.72 31.77 34.79
CA LYS A 248 -5.04 33.19 34.71
C LYS A 248 -4.98 33.80 36.11
N TYR A 249 -4.06 34.76 36.26
CA TYR A 249 -3.96 35.53 37.49
C TYR A 249 -4.61 36.91 37.24
N LYS A 250 -5.60 37.26 38.06
CA LYS A 250 -6.20 38.59 38.03
C LYS A 250 -5.59 39.40 39.15
N TYR A 251 -4.93 40.46 38.79
CA TYR A 251 -4.40 41.45 39.75
C TYR A 251 -5.25 42.69 39.71
N ARG A 252 -5.54 43.24 40.89
CA ARG A 252 -6.15 44.55 41.00
C ARG A 252 -5.15 45.60 40.55
N ASP A 253 -5.63 46.59 39.80
CA ASP A 253 -4.84 47.76 39.30
C ASP A 253 -3.57 47.36 38.50
N LEU A 254 -3.58 46.22 37.79
CA LEU A 254 -2.44 45.73 37.00
C LEU A 254 -1.94 46.82 35.99
N ALA A 255 -2.86 47.58 35.38
CA ALA A 255 -2.50 48.64 34.43
C ALA A 255 -1.69 49.76 35.10
N ASP A 256 -2.08 50.16 36.33
CA ASP A 256 -1.40 51.23 37.10
C ASP A 256 -0.03 50.73 37.60
N ILE A 257 0.04 49.47 38.05
CA ILE A 257 1.31 48.85 38.43
C ILE A 257 2.27 48.81 37.26
N MET A 258 1.81 48.37 36.09
CA MET A 258 2.64 48.30 34.85
C MET A 258 3.10 49.67 34.38
N ALA A 259 2.31 50.74 34.60
CA ALA A 259 2.66 52.08 34.25
C ALA A 259 3.65 52.76 35.21
N SER A 260 3.87 52.20 36.41
CA SER A 260 4.80 52.71 37.43
C SER A 260 6.26 52.32 37.10
N GLU A 261 7.21 53.14 37.54
CA GLU A 261 8.64 52.87 37.32
C GLU A 261 9.06 51.56 38.05
N GLY A 262 9.51 50.59 37.27
CA GLY A 262 9.85 49.24 37.78
C GLY A 262 8.67 48.27 37.99
N GLY A 263 7.44 48.66 37.68
CA GLY A 263 6.25 47.86 37.81
C GLY A 263 6.28 46.54 37.03
N GLU A 264 6.84 46.55 35.83
CA GLU A 264 7.03 45.36 34.99
C GLU A 264 7.91 44.29 35.67
N LYS A 265 9.03 44.71 36.27
CA LYS A 265 9.91 43.77 37.01
C LYS A 265 9.22 43.21 38.24
N LEU A 266 8.39 43.99 38.91
CA LEU A 266 7.66 43.58 40.12
C LEU A 266 6.63 42.49 39.77
N VAL A 267 5.89 42.65 38.67
CA VAL A 267 4.94 41.67 38.18
C VAL A 267 5.69 40.40 37.72
N GLN A 268 6.79 40.55 37.01
CA GLN A 268 7.63 39.43 36.57
C GLN A 268 8.18 38.59 37.72
N ASN A 269 8.76 39.24 38.75
CA ASN A 269 9.28 38.58 39.95
C ASN A 269 8.17 37.88 40.73
N ARG A 270 6.97 38.44 40.80
CA ARG A 270 5.81 37.82 41.43
C ARG A 270 5.34 36.60 40.71
N LEU A 271 5.24 36.63 39.36
CA LEU A 271 4.91 35.49 38.51
C LEU A 271 5.93 34.39 38.66
N GLN A 272 7.24 34.70 38.66
CA GLN A 272 8.29 33.71 38.84
C GLN A 272 8.25 33.05 40.22
N ALA A 273 7.99 33.82 41.26
CA ALA A 273 7.81 33.30 42.63
C ALA A 273 6.61 32.36 42.71
N MET A 274 5.50 32.72 42.09
CA MET A 274 4.30 31.88 42.03
C MET A 274 4.51 30.58 41.28
N ASP A 275 5.19 30.61 40.15
CA ASP A 275 5.52 29.41 39.35
C ASP A 275 6.48 28.49 40.11
N LEU A 276 7.45 29.07 40.81
CA LEU A 276 8.36 28.30 41.69
C LEU A 276 7.61 27.64 42.84
N MET A 277 6.70 28.34 43.52
CA MET A 277 5.91 27.79 44.59
C MET A 277 4.93 26.71 44.10
N LYS A 278 4.32 26.89 42.93
CA LYS A 278 3.45 25.92 42.27
C LYS A 278 4.23 24.63 41.95
N SER A 279 5.45 24.79 41.44
CA SER A 279 6.31 23.66 41.08
C SER A 279 6.85 22.92 42.29
N THR A 280 7.25 23.64 43.39
CA THR A 280 7.93 23.05 44.53
C THR A 280 6.98 22.61 45.64
N PHE A 281 5.92 23.36 45.91
CA PHE A 281 5.01 23.14 47.04
C PHE A 281 3.60 22.71 46.62
N HIS A 282 3.30 22.64 45.31
CA HIS A 282 1.95 22.35 44.81
C HIS A 282 0.85 23.25 45.35
N SER A 283 1.20 24.46 45.76
CA SER A 283 0.31 25.46 46.36
C SER A 283 0.50 26.82 45.69
N VAL A 284 -0.59 27.60 45.69
CA VAL A 284 -0.57 28.97 45.16
C VAL A 284 -0.87 29.90 46.31
N LEU A 285 0.06 30.82 46.62
CA LEU A 285 -0.13 31.89 47.59
C LEU A 285 -0.66 33.11 46.87
N MET A 286 -1.79 33.63 47.29
CA MET A 286 -2.46 34.78 46.70
C MET A 286 -2.84 35.77 47.76
N ASP A 287 -2.93 37.06 47.41
CA ASP A 287 -3.49 38.11 48.27
C ASP A 287 -5.01 37.95 48.29
N THR A 288 -5.65 38.53 49.29
CA THR A 288 -7.10 38.46 49.49
C THR A 288 -7.89 39.05 48.34
N GLU A 289 -7.28 39.96 47.58
CA GLU A 289 -7.88 40.65 46.42
C GLU A 289 -7.49 40.05 45.08
N ASP A 290 -6.56 39.05 45.02
CA ASP A 290 -6.14 38.41 43.82
C ASP A 290 -7.07 37.21 43.51
N GLU A 291 -7.30 36.95 42.24
CA GLU A 291 -8.11 35.78 41.80
C GLU A 291 -7.29 34.92 40.85
N TYR A 292 -7.22 33.63 41.15
CA TYR A 292 -6.66 32.62 40.26
C TYR A 292 -7.79 31.79 39.63
N VAL A 293 -7.92 31.88 38.33
CA VAL A 293 -8.91 31.12 37.57
C VAL A 293 -8.17 30.12 36.67
N ARG A 294 -8.53 28.88 36.77
CA ARG A 294 -8.11 27.85 35.84
C ARG A 294 -9.30 27.56 34.95
N ASP A 295 -9.17 27.89 33.65
CA ASP A 295 -10.19 27.55 32.69
C ASP A 295 -10.20 26.04 32.50
N THR A 296 -11.32 25.40 32.72
CA THR A 296 -11.56 24.01 32.35
C THR A 296 -12.28 24.00 31.00
N LEU A 297 -11.55 23.75 29.90
CA LEU A 297 -12.17 23.51 28.64
C LEU A 297 -12.73 22.08 28.59
N SER A 298 -13.95 21.93 28.12
CA SER A 298 -14.52 20.64 27.86
C SER A 298 -14.04 20.10 26.55
N PHE A 299 -13.41 18.92 26.53
CA PHE A 299 -12.97 18.21 25.34
C PHE A 299 -14.05 17.29 24.77
N GLY A 300 -15.31 17.44 25.21
CA GLY A 300 -16.42 16.69 24.65
C GLY A 300 -16.46 16.84 23.13
N GLY A 301 -16.48 15.71 22.42
CA GLY A 301 -16.57 15.70 20.95
C GLY A 301 -15.24 15.81 20.18
N VAL A 302 -14.11 16.17 20.81
CA VAL A 302 -12.81 16.25 20.10
C VAL A 302 -12.37 14.86 19.60
N SER A 303 -12.56 13.84 20.42
CA SER A 303 -12.29 12.44 20.03
C SER A 303 -13.08 12.05 18.79
N ASP A 304 -14.34 12.43 18.70
CA ASP A 304 -15.22 12.11 17.58
C ASP A 304 -14.77 12.83 16.30
N ILE A 305 -14.33 14.08 16.42
CA ILE A 305 -13.80 14.85 15.28
C ILE A 305 -12.51 14.21 14.76
N LEU A 306 -11.57 13.85 15.64
CA LEU A 306 -10.35 13.15 15.23
C LEU A 306 -10.66 11.81 14.56
N HIS A 307 -11.62 11.06 15.10
CA HIS A 307 -12.08 9.81 14.52
C HIS A 307 -12.63 10.02 13.11
N GLN A 308 -13.38 11.11 12.86
CA GLN A 308 -13.88 11.46 11.52
C GLN A 308 -12.72 11.73 10.52
N PHE A 309 -11.66 12.44 10.93
CA PHE A 309 -10.49 12.65 10.08
C PHE A 309 -9.77 11.33 9.77
N MET A 310 -9.63 10.44 10.76
CA MET A 310 -9.04 9.11 10.57
C MET A 310 -9.89 8.27 9.62
N MET A 311 -11.22 8.25 9.77
CA MET A 311 -12.14 7.56 8.87
C MET A 311 -12.03 8.10 7.44
N MET A 312 -11.93 9.42 7.29
CA MET A 312 -11.81 10.05 5.97
C MET A 312 -10.50 9.65 5.28
N LEU A 313 -9.39 9.60 6.00
CA LEU A 313 -8.10 9.15 5.45
C LEU A 313 -8.15 7.65 5.11
N SER A 314 -8.74 6.83 5.97
CA SER A 314 -9.00 5.41 5.73
C SER A 314 -9.78 5.20 4.42
N SER A 315 -10.89 5.92 4.25
CA SER A 315 -11.70 5.88 3.04
C SER A 315 -10.93 6.29 1.78
N CYS A 316 -10.10 7.34 1.85
CA CYS A 316 -9.31 7.82 0.71
C CYS A 316 -8.19 6.84 0.31
N THR A 317 -7.65 6.08 1.25
CA THR A 317 -6.57 5.10 1.02
C THR A 317 -7.10 3.72 0.66
N GLY A 318 -8.36 3.42 1.01
CA GLY A 318 -8.93 2.08 0.92
C GLY A 318 -8.44 1.12 2.00
N TYR A 319 -7.70 1.61 3.02
CA TYR A 319 -7.21 0.78 4.12
C TYR A 319 -8.18 0.84 5.30
N PRO A 320 -8.57 -0.32 5.90
CA PRO A 320 -9.38 -0.32 7.11
C PRO A 320 -8.70 0.43 8.26
N MET A 321 -9.50 1.02 9.12
CA MET A 321 -9.02 1.70 10.33
C MET A 321 -8.10 0.80 11.17
N THR A 322 -8.46 -0.48 11.29
CA THR A 322 -7.69 -1.50 11.99
C THR A 322 -6.30 -1.70 11.42
N ARG A 323 -6.18 -1.67 10.09
CA ARG A 323 -4.89 -1.85 9.39
C ARG A 323 -4.07 -0.56 9.36
N LEU A 324 -4.71 0.60 9.17
CA LEU A 324 -4.01 1.87 9.02
C LEU A 324 -3.60 2.46 10.38
N PHE A 325 -4.50 2.45 11.36
CA PHE A 325 -4.29 3.10 12.67
C PHE A 325 -4.14 2.11 13.84
N GLY A 326 -4.44 0.82 13.64
CA GLY A 326 -4.43 -0.17 14.71
C GLY A 326 -5.60 -0.04 15.70
N VAL A 327 -6.65 0.69 15.32
CA VAL A 327 -7.82 0.97 16.17
C VAL A 327 -9.04 0.26 15.60
N SER A 328 -9.77 -0.45 16.45
CA SER A 328 -11.04 -1.06 16.04
C SER A 328 -12.10 0.02 15.78
N PRO A 329 -12.95 -0.16 14.74
CA PRO A 329 -14.05 0.77 14.50
C PRO A 329 -14.98 0.80 15.71
N ALA A 330 -15.38 2.01 16.14
CA ALA A 330 -16.36 2.18 17.21
C ALA A 330 -17.77 1.90 16.65
N GLY A 331 -18.49 0.90 17.16
CA GLY A 331 -19.88 0.62 16.74
C GLY A 331 -20.39 -0.77 17.13
N LEU A 332 -21.68 -1.00 16.91
CA LEU A 332 -22.42 -2.21 17.30
C LEU A 332 -22.01 -3.51 16.56
N ASN A 333 -21.29 -3.41 15.43
CA ASN A 333 -20.73 -4.54 14.66
C ASN A 333 -19.19 -4.44 14.57
N SER A 334 -18.54 -4.22 15.67
CA SER A 334 -17.14 -3.78 15.76
C SER A 334 -16.08 -4.87 15.60
N THR A 335 -16.37 -6.01 14.96
CA THR A 335 -15.33 -7.01 14.68
C THR A 335 -14.35 -6.54 13.61
N GLY A 336 -14.78 -5.62 12.73
CA GLY A 336 -13.96 -5.16 11.61
C GLY A 336 -13.69 -6.24 10.54
N ASP A 337 -14.33 -7.40 10.68
CA ASP A 337 -14.11 -8.54 9.78
C ASP A 337 -14.53 -8.21 8.35
N SER A 338 -15.71 -7.59 8.19
CA SER A 338 -16.21 -7.17 6.87
C SER A 338 -15.23 -6.22 6.15
N ASP A 339 -14.68 -5.25 6.87
CA ASP A 339 -13.72 -4.29 6.31
C ASP A 339 -12.39 -4.99 5.94
N THR A 340 -12.02 -5.99 6.73
CA THR A 340 -10.83 -6.80 6.49
C THR A 340 -11.00 -7.68 5.26
N TYR A 341 -12.18 -8.28 5.05
CA TYR A 341 -12.47 -9.05 3.84
C TYR A 341 -12.43 -8.19 2.58
N GLN A 342 -13.08 -7.01 2.60
CA GLN A 342 -13.04 -6.06 1.48
C GLN A 342 -11.60 -5.60 1.18
N TYR A 343 -10.81 -5.39 2.22
CA TYR A 343 -9.40 -5.05 2.06
C TYR A 343 -8.61 -6.18 1.40
N TYR A 344 -8.80 -7.43 1.83
CA TYR A 344 -8.12 -8.57 1.21
C TYR A 344 -8.55 -8.80 -0.23
N ASP A 345 -9.81 -8.51 -0.59
CA ASP A 345 -10.23 -8.54 -1.99
C ASP A 345 -9.48 -7.48 -2.83
N MET A 346 -9.27 -6.28 -2.28
CA MET A 346 -8.44 -5.27 -2.92
C MET A 346 -6.98 -5.73 -3.06
N VAL A 347 -6.40 -6.35 -2.02
CA VAL A 347 -5.03 -6.88 -2.07
C VAL A 347 -4.91 -7.98 -3.13
N ARG A 348 -5.88 -8.92 -3.22
CA ARG A 348 -5.92 -9.95 -4.26
C ARG A 348 -5.98 -9.35 -5.67
N ALA A 349 -6.83 -8.35 -5.87
CA ALA A 349 -6.89 -7.65 -7.15
C ALA A 349 -5.54 -7.03 -7.51
N ARG A 350 -4.84 -6.42 -6.54
CA ARG A 350 -3.51 -5.85 -6.75
C ARG A 350 -2.41 -6.91 -6.93
N GLN A 351 -2.52 -8.06 -6.28
CA GLN A 351 -1.64 -9.19 -6.57
C GLN A 351 -1.73 -9.60 -8.05
N GLN A 352 -2.94 -9.66 -8.61
CA GLN A 352 -3.15 -10.03 -10.00
C GLN A 352 -2.67 -8.96 -11.00
N THR A 353 -2.89 -7.67 -10.68
CA THR A 353 -2.56 -6.58 -11.63
C THR A 353 -1.12 -6.10 -11.53
N ASP A 354 -0.57 -6.01 -10.32
CA ASP A 354 0.70 -5.33 -10.07
C ASP A 354 1.84 -6.32 -9.80
N LEU A 355 1.58 -7.45 -9.11
CA LEU A 355 2.61 -8.40 -8.68
C LEU A 355 2.77 -9.57 -9.67
N LEU A 356 1.66 -10.17 -10.13
CA LEU A 356 1.70 -11.35 -11.01
C LEU A 356 2.53 -11.13 -12.27
N PRO A 357 2.38 -10.01 -13.03
CA PRO A 357 3.18 -9.79 -14.23
C PRO A 357 4.70 -9.75 -13.98
N ILE A 358 5.10 -9.25 -12.79
CA ILE A 358 6.52 -9.23 -12.38
C ILE A 358 7.01 -10.66 -12.17
N LEU A 359 6.23 -11.46 -11.45
CA LEU A 359 6.58 -12.85 -11.14
C LEU A 359 6.60 -13.70 -12.42
N GLU A 360 5.60 -13.59 -13.28
CA GLU A 360 5.55 -14.32 -14.56
C GLU A 360 6.76 -13.98 -15.43
N ARG A 361 7.15 -12.70 -15.50
CA ARG A 361 8.34 -12.31 -16.26
C ARG A 361 9.61 -12.94 -15.71
N LEU A 362 9.77 -12.99 -14.37
CA LEU A 362 10.93 -13.62 -13.74
C LEU A 362 10.92 -15.14 -13.93
N VAL A 363 9.77 -15.77 -13.74
CA VAL A 363 9.60 -17.21 -13.92
C VAL A 363 9.90 -17.62 -15.38
N HIS A 364 9.41 -16.86 -16.36
CA HIS A 364 9.72 -17.09 -17.77
C HIS A 364 11.23 -17.03 -18.06
N ILE A 365 11.94 -16.04 -17.52
CA ILE A 365 13.39 -15.92 -17.69
C ILE A 365 14.10 -17.12 -17.08
N ILE A 366 13.68 -17.53 -15.87
CA ILE A 366 14.29 -18.66 -15.17
C ILE A 366 14.01 -19.97 -15.90
N SER A 367 12.78 -20.19 -16.41
CA SER A 367 12.40 -21.40 -17.13
C SER A 367 13.28 -21.61 -18.36
N VAL A 368 13.49 -20.53 -19.16
CA VAL A 368 14.35 -20.59 -20.35
C VAL A 368 15.82 -20.78 -19.98
N TRP A 369 16.31 -20.10 -18.92
CA TRP A 369 17.70 -20.19 -18.48
C TRP A 369 18.05 -21.56 -17.91
N GLN A 370 17.21 -22.11 -17.04
CA GLN A 370 17.44 -23.41 -16.37
C GLN A 370 16.92 -24.60 -17.18
N ASN A 371 16.25 -24.33 -18.32
CA ASN A 371 15.60 -25.34 -19.15
C ASN A 371 14.62 -26.23 -18.32
N VAL A 372 13.79 -25.58 -17.52
CA VAL A 372 12.76 -26.20 -16.67
C VAL A 372 11.39 -25.76 -17.17
N GLU A 373 10.38 -26.60 -16.99
CA GLU A 373 8.98 -26.28 -17.29
C GLU A 373 8.55 -24.98 -16.61
N GLU A 374 7.88 -24.10 -17.36
CA GLU A 374 7.36 -22.83 -16.85
C GLU A 374 6.07 -23.10 -16.04
N PRO A 375 6.06 -22.80 -14.72
CA PRO A 375 4.88 -22.99 -13.89
C PRO A 375 3.91 -21.81 -14.01
N THR A 376 2.65 -22.06 -13.71
CA THR A 376 1.70 -21.00 -13.35
C THR A 376 1.86 -20.65 -11.87
N ILE A 377 1.60 -19.37 -11.54
CA ILE A 377 1.74 -18.87 -10.19
C ILE A 377 0.35 -18.73 -9.58
N GLU A 378 0.18 -19.26 -8.38
CA GLU A 378 -1.03 -19.14 -7.60
C GLU A 378 -0.72 -18.57 -6.22
N PHE A 379 -1.39 -17.46 -5.84
CA PHE A 379 -1.16 -16.81 -4.55
C PHE A 379 -1.82 -17.58 -3.42
N ASN A 380 -1.10 -17.67 -2.31
CA ASN A 380 -1.65 -18.27 -1.11
C ASN A 380 -2.78 -17.40 -0.53
N PRO A 381 -3.79 -18.00 0.13
CA PRO A 381 -4.87 -17.25 0.76
C PRO A 381 -4.33 -16.21 1.76
N LEU A 382 -4.84 -14.98 1.69
CA LEU A 382 -4.45 -13.89 2.58
C LEU A 382 -5.02 -14.04 3.99
N GLU A 383 -6.15 -14.72 4.09
CA GLU A 383 -6.84 -15.00 5.34
C GLU A 383 -6.17 -16.18 6.03
N GLN A 384 -5.69 -15.96 7.23
CA GLN A 384 -5.33 -17.05 8.13
C GLN A 384 -6.60 -17.45 8.89
N MET A 385 -7.15 -18.58 8.55
CA MET A 385 -8.23 -19.16 9.34
C MET A 385 -7.72 -19.39 10.76
N THR A 386 -8.51 -19.00 11.74
CA THR A 386 -8.24 -19.36 13.14
C THR A 386 -8.35 -20.88 13.28
N GLU A 387 -7.70 -21.45 14.30
CA GLU A 387 -7.81 -22.88 14.58
C GLU A 387 -9.27 -23.34 14.67
N LYS A 388 -10.15 -22.48 15.18
CA LYS A 388 -11.58 -22.72 15.29
C LYS A 388 -12.26 -22.76 13.91
N GLU A 389 -11.95 -21.79 13.05
CA GLU A 389 -12.49 -21.76 11.68
C GLU A 389 -11.97 -22.91 10.83
N GLN A 390 -10.71 -23.34 11.04
CA GLN A 390 -10.16 -24.53 10.41
C GLN A 390 -10.92 -25.78 10.85
N ALA A 391 -11.15 -25.94 12.15
CA ALA A 391 -11.91 -27.06 12.69
C ALA A 391 -13.37 -27.06 12.17
N GLU A 392 -14.02 -25.90 12.12
CA GLU A 392 -15.38 -25.76 11.56
C GLU A 392 -15.41 -26.08 10.05
N LEU A 393 -14.37 -25.69 9.31
CA LEU A 393 -14.24 -26.03 7.90
C LEU A 393 -14.00 -27.52 7.67
N GLU A 394 -13.15 -28.14 8.47
CA GLU A 394 -12.90 -29.59 8.43
C GLU A 394 -14.17 -30.37 8.79
N GLU A 395 -14.91 -29.93 9.81
CA GLU A 395 -16.21 -30.50 10.17
C GLU A 395 -17.22 -30.38 9.03
N LYS A 396 -17.31 -29.20 8.39
CA LYS A 396 -18.19 -29.00 7.23
C LYS A 396 -17.78 -29.86 6.03
N LYS A 397 -16.47 -30.00 5.76
CA LYS A 397 -15.96 -30.90 4.70
C LYS A 397 -16.33 -32.34 4.99
N ALA A 398 -16.05 -32.82 6.21
CA ALA A 398 -16.40 -34.19 6.63
C ALA A 398 -17.92 -34.42 6.55
N ASN A 399 -18.75 -33.46 6.95
CA ASN A 399 -20.19 -33.57 6.81
C ASN A 399 -20.64 -33.58 5.34
N THR A 400 -19.99 -32.81 4.47
CA THR A 400 -20.27 -32.78 3.03
C THR A 400 -19.89 -34.11 2.39
N GLU A 401 -18.73 -34.68 2.75
CA GLU A 401 -18.31 -36.00 2.28
C GLU A 401 -19.25 -37.11 2.77
N ARG A 402 -19.68 -37.05 4.02
CA ARG A 402 -20.67 -37.96 4.55
C ARG A 402 -21.98 -37.88 3.79
N MET A 403 -22.49 -36.67 3.51
CA MET A 403 -23.71 -36.47 2.72
C MET A 403 -23.55 -36.98 1.28
N LYS A 404 -22.38 -36.80 0.66
CA LYS A 404 -22.07 -37.39 -0.65
C LYS A 404 -22.12 -38.92 -0.61
N MET A 405 -21.50 -39.53 0.39
CA MET A 405 -21.50 -40.99 0.55
C MET A 405 -22.92 -41.51 0.81
N GLU A 406 -23.72 -40.84 1.64
CA GLU A 406 -25.13 -41.17 1.86
C GLU A 406 -25.96 -41.04 0.54
N THR A 407 -25.64 -40.07 -0.28
CA THR A 407 -26.29 -39.89 -1.60
C THR A 407 -25.90 -41.04 -2.56
N TYR A 408 -24.63 -41.38 -2.62
CA TYR A 408 -24.17 -42.54 -3.43
C TYR A 408 -24.76 -43.84 -2.96
N GLN A 409 -24.86 -44.07 -1.64
CA GLN A 409 -25.54 -45.24 -1.09
C GLN A 409 -27.01 -45.30 -1.54
N GLY A 410 -27.72 -44.15 -1.52
CA GLY A 410 -29.08 -44.06 -2.03
C GLY A 410 -29.19 -44.38 -3.52
N TYR A 411 -28.24 -43.98 -4.36
CA TYR A 411 -28.21 -44.36 -5.78
C TYR A 411 -27.92 -45.82 -6.01
N ILE A 412 -27.06 -46.44 -5.17
CA ILE A 412 -26.79 -47.86 -5.21
C ILE A 412 -28.05 -48.66 -4.81
N ASP A 413 -28.71 -48.25 -3.73
CA ASP A 413 -29.92 -48.88 -3.22
C ASP A 413 -31.10 -48.79 -4.21
N MET A 414 -31.16 -47.72 -5.03
CA MET A 414 -32.12 -47.55 -6.11
C MET A 414 -31.74 -48.30 -7.41
N GLY A 415 -30.55 -48.92 -7.46
CA GLY A 415 -30.07 -49.60 -8.65
C GLY A 415 -29.67 -48.66 -9.80
N ILE A 416 -29.43 -47.36 -9.52
CA ILE A 416 -29.02 -46.37 -10.50
C ILE A 416 -27.51 -46.39 -10.74
N MET A 417 -26.71 -46.71 -9.71
CA MET A 417 -25.25 -46.82 -9.76
C MET A 417 -24.78 -48.13 -9.13
N THR A 418 -23.63 -48.63 -9.59
CA THR A 418 -22.96 -49.72 -8.94
C THR A 418 -21.83 -49.25 -8.04
N PRO A 419 -21.42 -50.01 -7.03
CA PRO A 419 -20.29 -49.66 -6.16
C PRO A 419 -19.00 -49.37 -6.92
N GLU A 420 -18.75 -50.11 -8.02
CA GLU A 420 -17.55 -49.94 -8.86
C GLU A 420 -17.54 -48.57 -9.56
N ILE A 421 -18.70 -48.07 -9.98
CA ILE A 421 -18.82 -46.74 -10.60
C ILE A 421 -18.52 -45.60 -9.57
N VAL A 422 -18.96 -45.79 -8.33
CA VAL A 422 -18.67 -44.83 -7.24
C VAL A 422 -17.18 -44.87 -6.89
N GLU A 423 -16.58 -46.04 -6.85
CA GLU A 423 -15.15 -46.21 -6.63
C GLU A 423 -14.32 -45.55 -7.72
N GLU A 424 -14.72 -45.68 -8.98
CA GLU A 424 -14.04 -45.02 -10.10
C GLU A 424 -14.21 -43.51 -10.10
N LEU A 425 -15.38 -42.99 -9.72
CA LEU A 425 -15.66 -41.55 -9.67
C LEU A 425 -14.91 -40.83 -8.55
N GLU A 426 -14.87 -41.41 -7.35
CA GLU A 426 -14.28 -40.72 -6.18
C GLU A 426 -12.81 -41.12 -5.95
N PHE A 427 -12.39 -42.30 -6.32
CA PHE A 427 -11.06 -42.81 -6.04
C PHE A 427 -10.27 -43.26 -7.28
N GLY A 428 -10.85 -43.14 -8.48
CA GLY A 428 -10.27 -43.67 -9.70
C GLY A 428 -8.86 -43.12 -10.01
N ASP A 429 -8.59 -41.86 -9.74
CA ASP A 429 -7.27 -41.28 -9.92
C ASP A 429 -6.29 -41.73 -8.83
N THR A 430 -6.76 -41.86 -7.58
CA THR A 430 -5.96 -42.30 -6.44
C THR A 430 -5.61 -43.76 -6.57
N LEU A 431 -6.55 -44.62 -7.06
CA LEU A 431 -6.32 -46.01 -7.30
C LEU A 431 -5.34 -46.24 -8.45
N LYS A 432 -5.40 -45.47 -9.53
CA LYS A 432 -4.41 -45.49 -10.62
C LYS A 432 -3.00 -45.15 -10.14
N GLU A 433 -2.88 -44.18 -9.22
CA GLU A 433 -1.59 -43.83 -8.60
C GLU A 433 -1.05 -44.97 -7.69
N ILE A 434 -1.92 -45.58 -6.92
CA ILE A 434 -1.56 -46.70 -6.04
C ILE A 434 -1.16 -47.92 -6.86
N ASP A 435 -1.89 -48.26 -7.91
CA ASP A 435 -1.58 -49.38 -8.79
C ASP A 435 -0.26 -49.15 -9.56
N LYS A 436 0.02 -47.90 -9.97
CA LYS A 436 1.30 -47.50 -10.58
C LYS A 436 2.48 -47.65 -9.59
N LYS A 437 2.28 -47.27 -8.30
CA LYS A 437 3.29 -47.42 -7.24
C LYS A 437 3.53 -48.87 -6.80
N LEU A 438 2.49 -49.72 -6.86
CA LEU A 438 2.57 -51.11 -6.46
C LEU A 438 2.94 -52.04 -7.62
N GLY A 439 3.02 -51.56 -8.86
CA GLY A 439 3.31 -52.36 -10.06
C GLY A 439 2.23 -53.39 -10.37
N THR A 440 1.05 -53.24 -9.81
CA THR A 440 -0.10 -54.14 -10.03
C THR A 440 -1.00 -53.50 -11.10
N ASN A 441 -0.88 -53.98 -12.34
CA ASN A 441 -1.88 -53.72 -13.39
C ASN A 441 -3.17 -54.48 -13.04
N ARG A 442 -4.13 -53.85 -12.39
CA ARG A 442 -5.52 -54.32 -12.40
C ARG A 442 -6.08 -54.03 -13.79
N SER A 443 -5.99 -54.99 -14.68
CA SER A 443 -6.69 -54.94 -15.95
C SER A 443 -8.19 -54.86 -15.69
N THR A 444 -8.82 -53.77 -16.03
CA THR A 444 -10.28 -53.62 -16.16
C THR A 444 -10.76 -54.47 -17.33
N GLU A 445 -10.79 -55.77 -17.22
CA GLU A 445 -11.63 -56.59 -18.07
C GLU A 445 -12.99 -56.77 -17.38
N LEU A 446 -13.97 -56.03 -17.87
CA LEU A 446 -15.38 -56.30 -17.58
C LEU A 446 -15.73 -57.72 -17.96
N PRO A 447 -16.36 -58.53 -17.07
CA PRO A 447 -16.82 -59.82 -17.45
C PRO A 447 -17.88 -59.68 -18.56
N PRO A 448 -17.91 -60.62 -19.56
CA PRO A 448 -18.87 -60.52 -20.65
C PRO A 448 -20.29 -60.64 -20.11
N VAL A 449 -21.15 -59.71 -20.50
CA VAL A 449 -22.59 -59.75 -20.24
C VAL A 449 -23.13 -61.03 -20.90
N GLY A 450 -23.52 -62.00 -20.07
CA GLY A 450 -24.18 -63.24 -20.54
C GLY A 450 -25.51 -62.88 -21.14
N GLU A 451 -25.69 -63.27 -22.41
CA GLU A 451 -27.00 -63.41 -23.03
C GLU A 451 -27.79 -64.53 -22.32
N GLU A 452 -28.94 -64.15 -21.72
CA GLU A 452 -30.11 -64.99 -21.62
C GLU A 452 -31.37 -64.12 -21.60
#